data_e75c6c435904efb7f78c4f289bdce0c3
#
_entry.id   e75c6c435904efb7f78c4f289bdce0c3
#
_cell.length_a   1.000
_cell.length_b   1.000
_cell.length_c   1.000
_cell.angle_alpha   90.00
_cell.angle_beta   90.00
_cell.angle_gamma   90.00
#
_symmetry.space_group_name_H-M   'P 1'
#
loop_
_entity.id
_entity.type
_entity.pdbx_description
1 polymer ?
#
loop_
_entity_poly.entity_id
_entity_poly.type
_entity_poly.pdbx_seq_one_letter_code
_entity_poly.pdbx_strand_id
1 'polypeptide(L)'
;TRTAEEQVGTRYVIAGGQEQSCDDAGCPVGTTVVVRDLFFNTPARMKFLKKDVTEGNAVAGVLDAVALSHPEIAFRLIRDGKQTLVTPGNKDLKSTVYSVFGRELTQSLIPVHYSYNGMELEGYVSSPHASRKSRAMQYFFINGRLVKSKTALAALEQAYKLSLIHISEPT
;
A
#
# COMPACT_ATOMS: atom_id res chain seq x y z
N THR A 1 18.30 10.94 -12.17
CA THR A 1 17.18 10.73 -13.09
C THR A 1 17.63 10.83 -14.53
N ARG A 2 16.98 10.07 -15.43
CA ARG A 2 17.19 10.17 -16.89
C ARG A 2 15.91 9.76 -17.62
N THR A 3 15.52 10.51 -18.62
CA THR A 3 14.45 10.11 -19.53
C THR A 3 14.96 9.18 -20.63
N ALA A 4 14.08 8.56 -21.40
CA ALA A 4 14.46 7.66 -22.50
C ALA A 4 15.12 8.41 -23.67
N GLU A 5 14.80 9.69 -23.84
CA GLU A 5 15.30 10.53 -24.95
C GLU A 5 16.65 11.17 -24.63
N GLU A 6 17.06 11.23 -23.35
CA GLU A 6 18.33 11.83 -22.94
C GLU A 6 19.46 10.80 -22.96
N GLN A 7 20.63 11.21 -23.43
CA GLN A 7 21.83 10.37 -23.40
C GLN A 7 22.52 10.38 -22.05
N VAL A 8 22.45 11.50 -21.33
CA VAL A 8 23.07 11.72 -20.01
C VAL A 8 21.97 12.02 -19.00
N GLY A 9 22.07 11.45 -17.82
CA GLY A 9 21.16 11.73 -16.73
C GLY A 9 21.67 12.86 -15.83
N THR A 10 20.82 13.31 -14.92
CA THR A 10 21.14 14.33 -13.92
C THR A 10 21.20 13.73 -12.51
N ARG A 11 22.25 14.04 -11.76
CA ARG A 11 22.37 13.78 -10.34
C ARG A 11 22.19 15.06 -9.57
N TYR A 12 21.16 15.13 -8.75
CA TYR A 12 20.88 16.26 -7.87
C TYR A 12 21.10 15.87 -6.41
N VAL A 13 21.86 16.66 -5.68
CA VAL A 13 22.16 16.44 -4.27
C VAL A 13 21.71 17.63 -3.44
N ILE A 14 20.89 17.38 -2.42
CA ILE A 14 20.38 18.36 -1.48
C ILE A 14 20.63 17.86 -0.04
N ALA A 15 21.05 18.74 0.85
CA ALA A 15 21.24 18.43 2.26
C ALA A 15 20.71 19.57 3.13
N GLY A 16 19.81 19.26 4.08
CA GLY A 16 19.20 20.25 4.97
C GLY A 16 18.46 21.40 4.25
N GLY A 17 17.91 21.13 3.06
CA GLY A 17 17.21 22.13 2.23
C GLY A 17 18.15 23.01 1.39
N GLN A 18 19.47 22.75 1.42
CA GLN A 18 20.47 23.46 0.60
C GLN A 18 20.96 22.55 -0.53
N GLU A 19 20.92 23.07 -1.76
CA GLU A 19 21.53 22.40 -2.91
C GLU A 19 23.04 22.26 -2.70
N GLN A 20 23.56 21.06 -2.92
CA GLN A 20 24.98 20.73 -2.83
C GLN A 20 25.59 20.59 -4.21
N SER A 21 24.91 19.92 -5.12
CA SER A 21 25.33 19.79 -6.51
C SER A 21 24.16 19.43 -7.44
N CYS A 22 24.35 19.79 -8.72
CA CYS A 22 23.50 19.37 -9.84
C CYS A 22 24.41 19.05 -11.01
N ASP A 23 24.73 17.77 -11.21
CA ASP A 23 25.78 17.32 -12.13
C ASP A 23 25.22 16.32 -13.14
N ASP A 24 25.90 16.21 -14.28
CA ASP A 24 25.69 15.13 -15.23
C ASP A 24 26.10 13.78 -14.63
N ALA A 25 25.30 12.75 -14.89
CA ALA A 25 25.54 11.42 -14.34
C ALA A 25 25.13 10.31 -15.31
N GLY A 26 25.96 9.27 -15.39
CA GLY A 26 25.59 8.02 -16.03
C GLY A 26 24.63 7.25 -15.15
N CYS A 27 23.37 7.10 -15.59
CA CYS A 27 22.34 6.32 -14.89
C CYS A 27 21.36 5.65 -15.87
N PRO A 28 20.67 4.58 -15.46
CA PRO A 28 19.61 3.98 -16.25
C PRO A 28 18.42 4.95 -16.42
N VAL A 29 17.57 4.66 -17.39
CA VAL A 29 16.30 5.39 -17.57
C VAL A 29 15.44 5.22 -16.30
N GLY A 30 14.86 6.31 -15.83
CA GLY A 30 14.04 6.35 -14.63
C GLY A 30 14.61 7.28 -13.56
N THR A 31 14.08 7.18 -12.36
CA THR A 31 14.49 8.03 -11.22
C THR A 31 14.86 7.17 -10.02
N THR A 32 16.04 7.42 -9.46
CA THR A 32 16.49 6.84 -8.19
C THR A 32 16.53 7.93 -7.14
N VAL A 33 15.81 7.74 -6.04
CA VAL A 33 15.84 8.65 -4.89
C VAL A 33 16.55 7.94 -3.73
N VAL A 34 17.58 8.56 -3.19
CA VAL A 34 18.35 8.05 -2.05
C VAL A 34 18.21 9.03 -0.89
N VAL A 35 17.67 8.57 0.22
CA VAL A 35 17.53 9.36 1.46
C VAL A 35 18.45 8.73 2.51
N ARG A 36 19.32 9.54 3.10
CA ARG A 36 20.26 9.14 4.16
C ARG A 36 20.16 10.11 5.33
N ASP A 37 20.53 9.63 6.51
CA ASP A 37 20.60 10.44 7.74
C ASP A 37 19.32 11.26 7.98
N LEU A 38 18.16 10.58 7.87
CA LEU A 38 16.86 11.20 8.04
C LEU A 38 16.79 11.92 9.40
N PHE A 39 16.35 13.19 9.36
CA PHE A 39 16.27 14.08 10.53
C PHE A 39 17.61 14.51 11.14
N PHE A 40 18.76 14.40 10.43
CA PHE A 40 20.05 14.89 10.93
C PHE A 40 20.01 16.37 11.37
N ASN A 41 19.22 17.19 10.66
CA ASN A 41 19.04 18.62 10.93
C ASN A 41 17.81 18.95 11.81
N THR A 42 17.09 17.93 12.30
CA THR A 42 15.91 18.06 13.16
C THR A 42 15.93 17.03 14.29
N PRO A 43 16.88 17.15 15.24
CA PRO A 43 17.12 16.14 16.27
C PRO A 43 15.89 15.89 17.18
N ALA A 44 15.00 16.89 17.31
CA ALA A 44 13.73 16.70 18.01
C ALA A 44 12.84 15.66 17.33
N ARG A 45 12.78 15.63 15.99
CA ARG A 45 12.05 14.61 15.23
C ARG A 45 12.72 13.24 15.31
N MET A 46 14.04 13.20 15.29
CA MET A 46 14.82 11.96 15.42
C MET A 46 14.48 11.21 16.73
N LYS A 47 14.23 11.93 17.82
CA LYS A 47 13.85 11.33 19.12
C LYS A 47 12.52 10.58 19.09
N PHE A 48 11.64 10.87 18.14
CA PHE A 48 10.35 10.19 17.99
C PHE A 48 10.40 8.94 17.10
N LEU A 49 11.52 8.69 16.42
CA LEU A 49 11.72 7.44 15.69
C LEU A 49 11.68 6.26 16.65
N LYS A 50 10.92 5.26 16.27
CA LYS A 50 10.81 4.00 16.99
C LYS A 50 11.96 3.07 16.57
N LYS A 51 11.92 1.83 17.04
CA LYS A 51 12.86 0.80 16.61
C LYS A 51 12.74 0.56 15.10
N ASP A 52 13.83 0.25 14.43
CA ASP A 52 13.91 0.03 12.98
C ASP A 52 12.85 -0.97 12.48
N VAL A 53 12.59 -2.03 13.24
CA VAL A 53 11.53 -3.00 12.93
C VAL A 53 10.15 -2.33 12.88
N THR A 54 9.87 -1.42 13.81
CA THR A 54 8.57 -0.72 13.88
C THR A 54 8.40 0.27 12.73
N GLU A 55 9.45 1.06 12.46
CA GLU A 55 9.45 2.00 11.32
C GLU A 55 9.37 1.25 9.99
N GLY A 56 10.12 0.17 9.84
CA GLY A 56 10.07 -0.67 8.65
C GLY A 56 8.68 -1.32 8.43
N ASN A 57 7.97 -1.70 9.49
CA ASN A 57 6.59 -2.19 9.38
C ASN A 57 5.62 -1.07 8.97
N ALA A 58 5.84 0.16 9.45
CA ALA A 58 5.03 1.30 9.02
C ALA A 58 5.23 1.61 7.53
N VAL A 59 6.48 1.58 7.05
CA VAL A 59 6.80 1.74 5.62
C VAL A 59 6.15 0.64 4.78
N ALA A 60 6.24 -0.63 5.22
CA ALA A 60 5.61 -1.75 4.53
C ALA A 60 4.08 -1.55 4.44
N GLY A 61 3.42 -1.17 5.54
CA GLY A 61 1.97 -0.92 5.52
C GLY A 61 1.53 0.22 4.60
N VAL A 62 2.35 1.26 4.44
CA VAL A 62 2.09 2.32 3.45
C VAL A 62 2.23 1.76 2.03
N LEU A 63 3.28 0.97 1.76
CA LEU A 63 3.49 0.39 0.43
C LEU A 63 2.40 -0.62 0.08
N ASP A 64 1.96 -1.44 1.02
CA ASP A 64 0.83 -2.37 0.85
C ASP A 64 -0.43 -1.62 0.41
N ALA A 65 -0.75 -0.51 1.09
CA ALA A 65 -1.90 0.31 0.75
C ALA A 65 -1.78 0.95 -0.64
N VAL A 66 -0.59 1.47 -0.99
CA VAL A 66 -0.33 2.05 -2.32
C VAL A 66 -0.42 0.97 -3.40
N ALA A 67 0.14 -0.21 -3.18
CA ALA A 67 0.06 -1.32 -4.13
C ALA A 67 -1.38 -1.78 -4.37
N LEU A 68 -2.20 -1.86 -3.32
CA LEU A 68 -3.62 -2.21 -3.43
C LEU A 68 -4.44 -1.15 -4.19
N SER A 69 -4.07 0.13 -4.09
CA SER A 69 -4.74 1.20 -4.84
C SER A 69 -4.30 1.32 -6.29
N HIS A 70 -3.14 0.73 -6.64
CA HIS A 70 -2.52 0.82 -7.97
C HIS A 70 -2.07 -0.57 -8.46
N PRO A 71 -3.02 -1.49 -8.75
CA PRO A 71 -2.68 -2.83 -9.21
C PRO A 71 -2.01 -2.85 -10.59
N GLU A 72 -2.04 -1.74 -11.32
CA GLU A 72 -1.35 -1.53 -12.60
C GLU A 72 0.15 -1.26 -12.46
N ILE A 73 0.62 -0.97 -11.23
CA ILE A 73 2.03 -0.67 -10.96
C ILE A 73 2.69 -1.87 -10.26
N ALA A 74 3.86 -2.27 -10.76
CA ALA A 74 4.68 -3.28 -10.10
C ALA A 74 5.49 -2.64 -8.96
N PHE A 75 5.33 -3.16 -7.75
CA PHE A 75 6.07 -2.73 -6.56
C PHE A 75 7.02 -3.82 -6.09
N ARG A 76 8.17 -3.41 -5.58
CA ARG A 76 9.13 -4.28 -4.91
C ARG A 76 9.61 -3.60 -3.64
N LEU A 77 9.48 -4.28 -2.49
CA LEU A 77 10.06 -3.87 -1.22
C LEU A 77 11.21 -4.80 -0.85
N ILE A 78 12.38 -4.22 -0.65
CA ILE A 78 13.55 -4.90 -0.11
C ILE A 78 13.83 -4.31 1.27
N ARG A 79 13.95 -5.14 2.27
CA ARG A 79 14.18 -4.77 3.65
C ARG A 79 15.30 -5.62 4.23
N ASP A 80 16.36 -5.01 4.73
CA ASP A 80 17.54 -5.70 5.25
C ASP A 80 18.11 -6.73 4.24
N GLY A 81 18.17 -6.36 2.96
CA GLY A 81 18.62 -7.22 1.87
C GLY A 81 17.66 -8.33 1.46
N LYS A 82 16.49 -8.47 2.11
CA LYS A 82 15.46 -9.47 1.78
C LYS A 82 14.29 -8.83 1.06
N GLN A 83 13.82 -9.48 0.00
CA GLN A 83 12.62 -9.09 -0.71
C GLN A 83 11.38 -9.49 0.13
N THR A 84 10.59 -8.51 0.58
CA THR A 84 9.42 -8.72 1.45
C THR A 84 8.09 -8.54 0.75
N LEU A 85 8.06 -7.76 -0.34
CA LEU A 85 6.88 -7.60 -1.19
C LEU A 85 7.30 -7.57 -2.67
N VAL A 86 6.51 -8.21 -3.52
CA VAL A 86 6.57 -8.04 -4.98
C VAL A 86 5.15 -8.13 -5.52
N THR A 87 4.71 -7.11 -6.25
CA THR A 87 3.44 -7.11 -6.97
C THR A 87 3.67 -7.12 -8.48
N PRO A 88 2.79 -7.76 -9.26
CA PRO A 88 3.03 -7.96 -10.69
C PRO A 88 2.79 -6.73 -11.57
N GLY A 89 1.99 -5.75 -11.13
CA GLY A 89 1.63 -4.59 -11.94
C GLY A 89 0.79 -4.93 -13.18
N ASN A 90 -0.05 -5.95 -13.08
CA ASN A 90 -0.82 -6.52 -14.20
C ASN A 90 -2.27 -6.02 -14.29
N LYS A 91 -2.63 -4.99 -13.54
CA LYS A 91 -3.98 -4.42 -13.40
C LYS A 91 -5.00 -5.37 -12.76
N ASP A 92 -4.55 -6.48 -12.16
CA ASP A 92 -5.41 -7.42 -11.44
C ASP A 92 -5.28 -7.22 -9.93
N LEU A 93 -6.33 -6.64 -9.32
CA LEU A 93 -6.37 -6.40 -7.88
C LEU A 93 -6.25 -7.71 -7.08
N LYS A 94 -6.79 -8.82 -7.57
CA LYS A 94 -6.71 -10.11 -6.86
C LYS A 94 -5.28 -10.62 -6.77
N SER A 95 -4.50 -10.48 -7.84
CA SER A 95 -3.06 -10.81 -7.85
C SER A 95 -2.27 -9.93 -6.89
N THR A 96 -2.63 -8.64 -6.79
CA THR A 96 -2.02 -7.72 -5.83
C THR A 96 -2.37 -8.09 -4.40
N VAL A 97 -3.64 -8.42 -4.12
CA VAL A 97 -4.09 -8.92 -2.80
C VAL A 97 -3.36 -10.20 -2.42
N TYR A 98 -3.15 -11.11 -3.38
CA TYR A 98 -2.35 -12.33 -3.15
C TYR A 98 -0.91 -12.00 -2.76
N SER A 99 -0.29 -11.04 -3.42
CA SER A 99 1.08 -10.60 -3.12
C SER A 99 1.22 -9.98 -1.73
N VAL A 100 0.21 -9.21 -1.30
CA VAL A 100 0.22 -8.48 -0.01
C VAL A 100 -0.17 -9.39 1.16
N PHE A 101 -1.22 -10.20 1.02
CA PHE A 101 -1.84 -10.95 2.12
C PHE A 101 -1.65 -12.46 2.04
N GLY A 102 -1.15 -12.96 0.92
CA GLY A 102 -0.89 -14.37 0.71
C GLY A 102 -2.12 -15.18 0.29
N ARG A 103 -1.87 -16.49 0.11
CA ARG A 103 -2.81 -17.43 -0.49
C ARG A 103 -4.08 -17.65 0.34
N GLU A 104 -3.93 -17.82 1.64
CA GLU A 104 -5.04 -18.18 2.54
C GLU A 104 -6.17 -17.14 2.51
N LEU A 105 -5.82 -15.85 2.67
CA LEU A 105 -6.81 -14.79 2.60
C LEU A 105 -7.43 -14.69 1.21
N THR A 106 -6.61 -14.74 0.17
CA THR A 106 -7.08 -14.56 -1.21
C THR A 106 -8.08 -15.63 -1.65
N GLN A 107 -7.96 -16.87 -1.14
CA GLN A 107 -8.90 -17.95 -1.43
C GLN A 107 -10.28 -17.76 -0.78
N SER A 108 -10.37 -16.98 0.29
CA SER A 108 -11.61 -16.69 1.00
C SER A 108 -12.32 -15.42 0.52
N LEU A 109 -11.77 -14.74 -0.49
CA LEU A 109 -12.31 -13.47 -0.97
C LEU A 109 -13.47 -13.66 -1.94
N ILE A 110 -14.50 -12.86 -1.73
CA ILE A 110 -15.68 -12.72 -2.55
C ILE A 110 -15.60 -11.37 -3.27
N PRO A 111 -15.71 -11.34 -4.61
CA PRO A 111 -15.75 -10.08 -5.34
C PRO A 111 -17.04 -9.32 -5.02
N VAL A 112 -16.91 -8.00 -4.91
CA VAL A 112 -18.02 -7.09 -4.71
C VAL A 112 -18.02 -6.08 -5.86
N HIS A 113 -19.16 -5.94 -6.50
CA HIS A 113 -19.41 -4.89 -7.48
C HIS A 113 -20.81 -4.32 -7.24
N TYR A 114 -20.94 -3.02 -7.08
CA TYR A 114 -22.21 -2.35 -6.86
C TYR A 114 -22.17 -0.94 -7.47
N SER A 115 -23.25 -0.56 -8.13
CA SER A 115 -23.40 0.78 -8.73
C SER A 115 -24.70 1.42 -8.24
N TYR A 116 -24.63 2.67 -7.80
CA TYR A 116 -25.77 3.44 -7.33
C TYR A 116 -25.53 4.93 -7.49
N ASN A 117 -26.47 5.65 -8.12
CA ASN A 117 -26.42 7.11 -8.30
C ASN A 117 -25.09 7.63 -8.84
N GLY A 118 -24.47 6.96 -9.82
CA GLY A 118 -23.19 7.38 -10.41
C GLY A 118 -21.99 7.07 -9.53
N MET A 119 -22.15 6.38 -8.41
CA MET A 119 -21.06 5.81 -7.61
C MET A 119 -20.87 4.34 -7.98
N GLU A 120 -19.63 3.93 -8.15
CA GLU A 120 -19.24 2.54 -8.34
C GLU A 120 -18.44 2.06 -7.14
N LEU A 121 -18.78 0.89 -6.64
CA LEU A 121 -18.07 0.19 -5.58
C LEU A 121 -17.53 -1.13 -6.14
N GLU A 122 -16.23 -1.27 -6.13
CA GLU A 122 -15.54 -2.49 -6.55
C GLU A 122 -14.53 -2.94 -5.51
N GLY A 123 -14.32 -4.23 -5.41
CA GLY A 123 -13.29 -4.78 -4.53
C GLY A 123 -13.58 -6.20 -4.09
N TYR A 124 -13.04 -6.54 -2.93
CA TYR A 124 -13.17 -7.86 -2.35
C TYR A 124 -13.51 -7.77 -0.86
N VAL A 125 -14.33 -8.69 -0.40
CA VAL A 125 -14.60 -8.93 1.02
C VAL A 125 -14.26 -10.38 1.35
N SER A 126 -13.85 -10.65 2.59
CA SER A 126 -13.67 -12.05 3.03
C SER A 126 -15.02 -12.74 3.20
N SER A 127 -15.06 -14.05 3.02
CA SER A 127 -16.24 -14.82 3.41
C SER A 127 -16.50 -14.66 4.92
N PRO A 128 -17.76 -14.74 5.40
CA PRO A 128 -18.07 -14.61 6.82
C PRO A 128 -17.31 -15.58 7.72
N HIS A 129 -17.08 -16.82 7.26
CA HIS A 129 -16.30 -17.83 7.98
C HIS A 129 -14.80 -17.48 8.11
N ALA A 130 -14.25 -16.70 7.18
CA ALA A 130 -12.87 -16.23 7.19
C ALA A 130 -12.74 -14.81 7.76
N SER A 131 -13.80 -14.27 8.35
CA SER A 131 -13.80 -12.93 8.94
C SER A 131 -12.80 -12.83 10.11
N ARG A 132 -12.14 -11.68 10.23
CA ARG A 132 -11.17 -11.42 11.30
C ARG A 132 -11.69 -10.31 12.21
N LYS A 133 -11.45 -10.44 13.52
CA LYS A 133 -11.83 -9.43 14.51
C LYS A 133 -11.06 -8.11 14.36
N SER A 134 -9.91 -8.14 13.67
CA SER A 134 -9.05 -6.96 13.49
C SER A 134 -9.45 -6.15 12.26
N ARG A 135 -9.45 -4.82 12.41
CA ARG A 135 -9.65 -3.86 11.32
C ARG A 135 -8.40 -3.61 10.47
N ALA A 136 -7.27 -4.23 10.81
CA ALA A 136 -5.98 -3.98 10.18
C ALA A 136 -5.93 -4.35 8.67
N MET A 137 -6.88 -5.18 8.22
CA MET A 137 -6.99 -5.59 6.82
C MET A 137 -8.19 -4.93 6.10
N GLN A 138 -8.72 -3.85 6.63
CA GLN A 138 -9.80 -3.10 6.00
C GLN A 138 -9.23 -1.89 5.28
N TYR A 139 -9.25 -1.91 3.97
CA TYR A 139 -8.75 -0.86 3.10
C TYR A 139 -9.91 -0.31 2.28
N PHE A 140 -10.12 1.00 2.37
CA PHE A 140 -11.10 1.72 1.58
C PHE A 140 -10.40 2.77 0.74
N PHE A 141 -10.71 2.81 -0.53
CA PHE A 141 -10.15 3.78 -1.46
C PHE A 141 -11.27 4.59 -2.10
N ILE A 142 -11.05 5.89 -2.26
CA ILE A 142 -11.93 6.76 -3.06
C ILE A 142 -11.06 7.38 -4.15
N ASN A 143 -11.37 7.08 -5.41
CA ASN A 143 -10.62 7.53 -6.56
C ASN A 143 -9.09 7.26 -6.41
N GLY A 144 -8.75 6.03 -6.03
CA GLY A 144 -7.36 5.59 -5.83
C GLY A 144 -6.67 6.07 -4.55
N ARG A 145 -7.35 6.83 -3.67
CA ARG A 145 -6.78 7.34 -2.42
C ARG A 145 -7.29 6.56 -1.22
N LEU A 146 -6.37 6.08 -0.38
CA LEU A 146 -6.72 5.45 0.89
C LEU A 146 -7.45 6.42 1.81
N VAL A 147 -8.62 6.01 2.31
CA VAL A 147 -9.43 6.79 3.23
C VAL A 147 -9.71 6.03 4.52
N LYS A 148 -9.73 6.75 5.64
CA LYS A 148 -10.16 6.23 6.95
C LYS A 148 -11.59 6.70 7.21
N SER A 149 -12.58 5.94 6.77
CA SER A 149 -14.00 6.25 6.95
C SER A 149 -14.61 5.44 8.08
N LYS A 150 -15.02 6.11 9.16
CA LYS A 150 -15.75 5.46 10.27
C LYS A 150 -17.09 4.90 9.80
N THR A 151 -17.77 5.59 8.88
CA THR A 151 -19.04 5.17 8.30
C THR A 151 -18.89 3.89 7.48
N ALA A 152 -17.90 3.83 6.59
CA ALA A 152 -17.63 2.63 5.79
C ALA A 152 -17.24 1.43 6.67
N LEU A 153 -16.42 1.64 7.70
CA LEU A 153 -16.09 0.63 8.69
C LEU A 153 -17.35 0.09 9.41
N ALA A 154 -18.21 0.99 9.89
CA ALA A 154 -19.44 0.59 10.59
C ALA A 154 -20.42 -0.15 9.66
N ALA A 155 -20.58 0.30 8.42
CA ALA A 155 -21.43 -0.35 7.44
C ALA A 155 -20.95 -1.78 7.12
N LEU A 156 -19.65 -1.96 6.90
CA LEU A 156 -19.04 -3.26 6.66
C LEU A 156 -19.25 -4.20 7.86
N GLU A 157 -18.98 -3.73 9.08
CA GLU A 157 -19.17 -4.53 10.30
C GLU A 157 -20.63 -4.92 10.51
N GLN A 158 -21.58 -4.04 10.21
CA GLN A 158 -23.00 -4.35 10.30
C GLN A 158 -23.41 -5.42 9.29
N ALA A 159 -22.92 -5.35 8.05
CA ALA A 159 -23.18 -6.38 7.03
C ALA A 159 -22.67 -7.76 7.48
N TYR A 160 -21.49 -7.83 8.08
CA TYR A 160 -20.96 -9.09 8.62
C TYR A 160 -21.75 -9.61 9.80
N LYS A 161 -22.21 -8.75 10.72
CA LYS A 161 -23.08 -9.17 11.85
C LYS A 161 -24.36 -9.82 11.35
N LEU A 162 -25.03 -9.20 10.37
CA LEU A 162 -26.25 -9.74 9.79
C LEU A 162 -26.00 -11.10 9.10
N SER A 163 -24.91 -11.22 8.34
CA SER A 163 -24.54 -12.47 7.68
C SER A 163 -24.27 -13.60 8.67
N LEU A 164 -23.59 -13.32 9.78
CA LEU A 164 -23.27 -14.31 10.81
C LEU A 164 -24.51 -14.77 11.59
N ILE A 165 -25.50 -13.90 11.83
CA ILE A 165 -26.78 -14.26 12.48
C ILE A 165 -27.53 -15.26 11.61
N HIS A 166 -27.66 -15.03 10.30
CA HIS A 166 -28.37 -15.93 9.38
C HIS A 166 -27.68 -17.29 9.17
N ILE A 167 -26.35 -17.37 9.39
CA ILE A 167 -25.58 -18.64 9.29
C ILE A 167 -25.76 -19.48 10.57
N SER A 168 -26.05 -18.86 11.70
CA SER A 168 -26.14 -19.51 13.02
C SER A 168 -27.56 -19.91 13.41
N GLU A 169 -28.60 -19.52 12.65
CA GLU A 169 -29.97 -19.98 12.87
C GLU A 169 -30.13 -21.38 12.22
N PRO A 170 -30.32 -22.45 13.01
CA PRO A 170 -30.71 -23.74 12.44
C PRO A 170 -32.12 -23.64 11.85
N THR A 171 -32.26 -23.97 10.59
CA THR A 171 -33.55 -24.22 9.91
C THR A 171 -34.25 -25.37 10.56
#